data_ac5b0038959327be6d28576d9033d23c
#
_entry.id   ac5b0038959327be6d28576d9033d23c
#
_cell.length_a   1.000
_cell.length_b   1.000
_cell.length_c   1.000
_cell.angle_alpha   90.00
_cell.angle_beta   90.00
_cell.angle_gamma   90.00
#
_symmetry.space_group_name_H-M   'P 1'
#
loop_
_entity.id
_entity.type
_entity.pdbx_description
1 polymer ?
#
loop_
_entity_poly.entity_id
_entity_poly.type
_entity_poly.pdbx_seq_one_letter_code
_entity_poly.pdbx_strand_id
1 'polypeptide(L)'
;MTDVLDKGPFYHGTKADLNIGDLLTAGFRSNYRPEVVMNHIYFTALVNGAGLAAALAKGEGRERVYIVEPTGSFDNDPNVTDKKFPGNPTRSYRSQAPLRIVGEVTDWVRQTPEQLQQWREQLAISKGEIIN
;
A
#
# COMPACT_ATOMS: atom_id res chain seq x y z
N MET A 1 6.52 -24.85 -10.13
CA MET A 1 5.22 -24.25 -10.43
C MET A 1 5.31 -22.75 -10.42
N THR A 2 4.75 -22.15 -11.40
CA THR A 2 4.78 -20.67 -11.47
C THR A 2 3.70 -20.12 -10.58
N ASP A 3 4.04 -19.20 -9.71
CA ASP A 3 3.04 -18.49 -8.94
C ASP A 3 2.16 -17.69 -9.89
N VAL A 4 0.85 -17.80 -9.69
CA VAL A 4 -0.09 -17.01 -10.45
C VAL A 4 -0.15 -15.63 -9.81
N LEU A 5 0.44 -14.65 -10.45
CA LEU A 5 0.34 -13.27 -10.00
C LEU A 5 -1.09 -12.78 -10.16
N ASP A 6 -1.50 -11.92 -9.25
CA ASP A 6 -2.80 -11.28 -9.29
C ASP A 6 -2.94 -10.46 -10.57
N LYS A 7 -4.12 -10.46 -11.13
CA LYS A 7 -4.40 -9.70 -12.36
C LYS A 7 -5.04 -8.36 -12.09
N GLY A 8 -5.28 -8.05 -10.83
CA GLY A 8 -5.93 -6.81 -10.46
C GLY A 8 -7.44 -6.83 -10.56
N PRO A 9 -8.10 -5.68 -10.50
CA PRO A 9 -7.46 -4.36 -10.42
C PRO A 9 -6.63 -4.14 -9.15
N PHE A 10 -5.71 -3.20 -9.24
CA PHE A 10 -4.82 -2.87 -8.13
C PHE A 10 -5.08 -1.46 -7.63
N TYR A 11 -4.76 -1.23 -6.34
CA TYR A 11 -5.05 0.02 -5.65
C TYR A 11 -3.84 0.47 -4.84
N HIS A 12 -3.70 1.78 -4.71
CA HIS A 12 -2.67 2.41 -3.87
C HIS A 12 -3.30 3.50 -3.02
N GLY A 13 -3.11 3.40 -1.71
CA GLY A 13 -3.62 4.39 -0.76
C GLY A 13 -2.58 5.44 -0.43
N THR A 14 -2.98 6.71 -0.46
CA THR A 14 -2.10 7.85 -0.20
C THR A 14 -2.90 9.07 0.22
N LYS A 15 -2.23 10.10 0.71
CA LYS A 15 -2.82 11.42 0.92
C LYS A 15 -2.36 12.43 -0.11
N ALA A 16 -1.53 12.00 -1.09
CA ALA A 16 -1.08 12.86 -2.17
C ALA A 16 -2.20 13.09 -3.19
N ASP A 17 -2.30 14.30 -3.69
CA ASP A 17 -3.23 14.68 -4.75
C ASP A 17 -2.57 14.44 -6.11
N LEU A 18 -2.97 13.37 -6.77
CA LEU A 18 -2.35 12.90 -8.00
C LEU A 18 -3.39 12.88 -9.13
N ASN A 19 -2.91 12.91 -10.36
CA ASN A 19 -3.76 12.91 -11.56
C ASN A 19 -3.67 11.59 -12.31
N ILE A 20 -4.70 11.30 -13.09
CA ILE A 20 -4.67 10.15 -14.01
C ILE A 20 -3.50 10.34 -14.98
N GLY A 21 -2.71 9.28 -15.14
CA GLY A 21 -1.51 9.29 -15.95
C GLY A 21 -0.22 9.54 -15.17
N ASP A 22 -0.31 10.03 -13.93
CA ASP A 22 0.86 10.21 -13.09
C ASP A 22 1.50 8.86 -12.77
N LEU A 23 2.80 8.88 -12.55
CA LEU A 23 3.56 7.70 -12.15
C LEU A 23 3.95 7.80 -10.68
N LEU A 24 3.62 6.75 -9.93
CA LEU A 24 4.07 6.59 -8.54
C LEU A 24 5.38 5.83 -8.56
N THR A 25 6.43 6.41 -7.97
CA THR A 25 7.76 5.80 -7.95
C THR A 25 8.20 5.46 -6.54
N ALA A 26 9.10 4.48 -6.42
CA ALA A 26 9.78 4.18 -5.17
C ALA A 26 10.73 5.33 -4.77
N GLY A 27 11.31 5.24 -3.58
CA GLY A 27 12.27 6.22 -3.09
C GLY A 27 11.74 7.18 -2.04
N PHE A 28 10.48 7.01 -1.64
CA PHE A 28 9.90 7.80 -0.56
C PHE A 28 10.18 7.16 0.79
N ARG A 29 10.17 7.97 1.85
CA ARG A 29 10.34 7.46 3.21
C ARG A 29 9.13 6.63 3.61
N SER A 30 9.38 5.57 4.38
CA SER A 30 8.31 4.73 4.90
C SER A 30 7.36 5.54 5.79
N ASN A 31 6.06 5.31 5.65
CA ASN A 31 5.05 5.89 6.53
C ASN A 31 5.13 5.34 7.95
N TYR A 32 5.73 4.18 8.13
CA TYR A 32 5.84 3.49 9.42
C TYR A 32 7.18 3.74 10.09
N ARG A 33 8.23 3.94 9.31
CA ARG A 33 9.59 4.21 9.78
C ARG A 33 10.23 5.30 8.93
N PRO A 34 10.16 6.58 9.34
CA PRO A 34 10.62 7.70 8.52
C PRO A 34 12.11 7.67 8.17
N GLU A 35 12.92 6.95 8.96
CA GLU A 35 14.35 6.78 8.70
C GLU A 35 14.65 5.82 7.54
N VAL A 36 13.65 5.06 7.08
CA VAL A 36 13.81 4.08 6.01
C VAL A 36 13.30 4.67 4.70
N VAL A 37 14.17 4.75 3.70
CA VAL A 37 13.80 5.10 2.32
C VAL A 37 13.48 3.81 1.60
N MET A 38 12.27 3.71 1.06
CA MET A 38 11.77 2.48 0.44
C MET A 38 12.29 2.32 -0.99
N ASN A 39 12.76 1.12 -1.33
CA ASN A 39 13.21 0.77 -2.69
C ASN A 39 12.07 0.33 -3.60
N HIS A 40 10.88 0.14 -3.04
CA HIS A 40 9.71 -0.36 -3.76
C HIS A 40 8.53 0.56 -3.53
N ILE A 41 7.62 0.56 -4.49
CA ILE A 41 6.28 1.13 -4.32
C ILE A 41 5.30 -0.02 -4.05
N TYR A 42 4.37 0.19 -3.12
CA TYR A 42 3.48 -0.86 -2.62
C TYR A 42 2.05 -0.63 -3.09
N PHE A 43 1.35 -1.73 -3.34
CA PHE A 43 -0.04 -1.69 -3.80
C PHE A 43 -0.75 -2.98 -3.41
N THR A 44 -2.07 -3.01 -3.56
CA THR A 44 -2.88 -4.16 -3.17
C THR A 44 -4.05 -4.33 -4.14
N ALA A 45 -4.56 -5.55 -4.24
CA ALA A 45 -5.78 -5.84 -4.98
C ALA A 45 -7.04 -5.65 -4.12
N LEU A 46 -6.91 -5.32 -2.83
CA LEU A 46 -8.03 -5.10 -1.92
C LEU A 46 -8.23 -3.62 -1.65
N VAL A 47 -9.34 -3.06 -2.10
CA VAL A 47 -9.62 -1.62 -2.00
C VAL A 47 -9.64 -1.13 -0.55
N ASN A 48 -10.17 -1.93 0.38
CA ASN A 48 -10.21 -1.53 1.79
C ASN A 48 -8.83 -1.53 2.43
N GLY A 49 -7.93 -2.42 1.97
CA GLY A 49 -6.53 -2.41 2.38
C GLY A 49 -5.81 -1.13 1.93
N ALA A 50 -6.06 -0.71 0.70
CA ALA A 50 -5.55 0.58 0.21
C ALA A 50 -6.12 1.75 1.00
N GLY A 51 -7.40 1.69 1.36
CA GLY A 51 -8.04 2.70 2.22
C GLY A 51 -7.37 2.82 3.58
N LEU A 52 -7.03 1.69 4.21
CA LEU A 52 -6.30 1.69 5.48
C LEU A 52 -4.91 2.31 5.30
N ALA A 53 -4.21 1.96 4.23
CA ALA A 53 -2.89 2.53 3.94
C ALA A 53 -2.98 4.05 3.76
N ALA A 54 -4.01 4.55 3.08
CA ALA A 54 -4.25 5.98 2.92
C ALA A 54 -4.47 6.67 4.26
N ALA A 55 -5.24 6.03 5.15
CA ALA A 55 -5.52 6.58 6.48
C ALA A 55 -4.27 6.67 7.35
N LEU A 56 -3.36 5.72 7.20
CA LEU A 56 -2.11 5.67 7.96
C LEU A 56 -0.97 6.46 7.30
N ALA A 57 -1.16 6.91 6.07
CA ALA A 57 -0.13 7.65 5.33
C ALA A 57 0.16 8.99 5.99
N LYS A 58 1.39 9.46 5.84
CA LYS A 58 1.80 10.78 6.34
C LYS A 58 1.24 11.87 5.45
N GLY A 59 1.01 13.03 6.03
CA GLY A 59 0.54 14.22 5.35
C GLY A 59 -0.79 14.71 5.90
N GLU A 60 -1.14 15.93 5.51
CA GLU A 60 -2.35 16.60 5.98
C GLU A 60 -3.50 16.53 4.99
N GLY A 61 -3.24 15.99 3.80
CA GLY A 61 -4.26 15.84 2.78
C GLY A 61 -5.32 14.80 3.17
N ARG A 62 -6.41 14.78 2.42
CA ARG A 62 -7.42 13.76 2.62
C ARG A 62 -6.94 12.40 2.12
N GLU A 63 -7.49 11.36 2.69
CA GLU A 63 -7.25 9.98 2.27
C GLU A 63 -7.74 9.78 0.83
N ARG A 64 -6.89 9.17 -0.01
CA ARG A 64 -7.21 8.87 -1.40
C ARG A 64 -6.81 7.44 -1.73
N VAL A 65 -7.61 6.80 -2.58
CA VAL A 65 -7.30 5.49 -3.13
C VAL A 65 -7.33 5.60 -4.64
N TYR A 66 -6.20 5.30 -5.26
CA TYR A 66 -6.09 5.32 -6.72
C TYR A 66 -6.10 3.91 -7.27
N ILE A 67 -6.69 3.77 -8.45
CA ILE A 67 -6.56 2.56 -9.27
C ILE A 67 -5.25 2.70 -10.01
N VAL A 68 -4.39 1.68 -9.91
CA VAL A 68 -3.04 1.74 -10.47
C VAL A 68 -2.76 0.54 -11.36
N GLU A 69 -1.87 0.73 -12.33
CA GLU A 69 -1.34 -0.34 -13.17
C GLU A 69 0.17 -0.44 -12.96
N PRO A 70 0.69 -1.64 -12.63
CA PRO A 70 2.13 -1.85 -12.62
C PRO A 70 2.70 -1.67 -14.04
N THR A 71 3.83 -0.96 -14.14
CA THR A 71 4.52 -0.78 -15.43
C THR A 71 5.64 -1.79 -15.65
N GLY A 72 5.91 -2.64 -14.67
CA GLY A 72 6.93 -3.67 -14.74
C GLY A 72 6.61 -4.83 -13.81
N SER A 73 7.60 -5.67 -13.56
CA SER A 73 7.45 -6.82 -12.66
C SER A 73 7.14 -6.41 -11.25
N PHE A 74 6.41 -7.24 -10.53
CA PHE A 74 6.13 -7.05 -9.11
C PHE A 74 6.13 -8.39 -8.39
N ASP A 75 6.30 -8.33 -7.08
CA ASP A 75 6.35 -9.48 -6.19
C ASP A 75 5.39 -9.30 -5.03
N ASN A 76 5.11 -10.39 -4.31
CA ASN A 76 4.39 -10.32 -3.05
C ASN A 76 5.12 -9.40 -2.08
N ASP A 77 4.35 -8.61 -1.32
CA ASP A 77 4.91 -7.76 -0.28
C ASP A 77 5.40 -8.65 0.87
N PRO A 78 6.72 -8.74 1.10
CA PRO A 78 7.26 -9.62 2.14
C PRO A 78 6.94 -9.15 3.57
N ASN A 79 6.49 -7.91 3.71
CA ASN A 79 6.11 -7.38 5.03
C ASN A 79 4.81 -8.00 5.55
N VAL A 80 3.98 -8.55 4.67
CA VAL A 80 2.70 -9.16 5.04
C VAL A 80 2.52 -10.59 4.54
N THR A 81 3.40 -11.07 3.65
CA THR A 81 3.32 -12.43 3.11
C THR A 81 3.93 -13.42 4.09
N ASP A 82 3.23 -14.52 4.35
CA ASP A 82 3.65 -15.60 5.25
C ASP A 82 3.95 -15.11 6.67
N LYS A 83 3.26 -14.07 7.12
CA LYS A 83 3.45 -13.54 8.48
C LYS A 83 2.45 -14.18 9.45
N LYS A 84 1.27 -13.59 9.60
CA LYS A 84 0.25 -14.09 10.50
C LYS A 84 -0.41 -15.36 9.97
N PHE A 85 -0.58 -15.44 8.67
CA PHE A 85 -1.14 -16.60 7.97
C PHE A 85 -0.25 -16.95 6.77
N PRO A 86 -0.27 -18.22 6.32
CA PRO A 86 0.47 -18.59 5.10
C PRO A 86 -0.03 -17.83 3.87
N GLY A 87 0.89 -17.53 2.96
CA GLY A 87 0.57 -16.85 1.72
C GLY A 87 0.40 -15.35 1.84
N ASN A 88 -0.32 -14.77 0.91
CA ASN A 88 -0.54 -13.33 0.81
C ASN A 88 -2.05 -13.01 0.87
N PRO A 89 -2.69 -13.18 2.04
CA PRO A 89 -4.15 -13.02 2.15
C PRO A 89 -4.61 -11.58 1.94
N THR A 90 -3.73 -10.59 2.16
CA THR A 90 -4.04 -9.18 1.90
C THR A 90 -3.87 -8.80 0.44
N ARG A 91 -3.41 -9.72 -0.40
CA ARG A 91 -3.13 -9.51 -1.82
C ARG A 91 -2.34 -8.22 -2.04
N SER A 92 -1.26 -8.09 -1.27
CA SER A 92 -0.37 -6.93 -1.26
C SER A 92 0.91 -7.24 -2.01
N TYR A 93 1.38 -6.28 -2.79
CA TYR A 93 2.51 -6.45 -3.70
C TYR A 93 3.45 -5.26 -3.62
N ARG A 94 4.65 -5.42 -4.17
CA ARG A 94 5.62 -4.36 -4.29
C ARG A 94 6.30 -4.39 -5.64
N SER A 95 6.73 -3.23 -6.12
CA SER A 95 7.42 -3.11 -7.40
C SER A 95 8.51 -2.05 -7.31
N GLN A 96 9.63 -2.29 -7.99
CA GLN A 96 10.65 -1.27 -8.21
C GLN A 96 10.30 -0.39 -9.42
N ALA A 97 9.48 -0.90 -10.33
CA ALA A 97 8.98 -0.14 -11.46
C ALA A 97 7.82 0.76 -11.02
N PRO A 98 7.62 1.90 -11.68
CA PRO A 98 6.52 2.80 -11.34
C PRO A 98 5.14 2.17 -11.50
N LEU A 99 4.17 2.70 -10.76
CA LEU A 99 2.75 2.42 -10.95
C LEU A 99 2.11 3.60 -11.68
N ARG A 100 1.32 3.32 -12.72
CA ARG A 100 0.57 4.34 -13.42
C ARG A 100 -0.81 4.50 -12.79
N ILE A 101 -1.21 5.75 -12.54
CA ILE A 101 -2.55 6.04 -12.03
C ILE A 101 -3.51 6.05 -13.20
N VAL A 102 -4.54 5.20 -13.14
CA VAL A 102 -5.55 5.07 -14.19
C VAL A 102 -6.95 5.48 -13.73
N GLY A 103 -7.14 5.72 -12.44
CA GLY A 103 -8.41 6.18 -11.89
C GLY A 103 -8.32 6.44 -10.40
N GLU A 104 -9.43 6.88 -9.81
CA GLU A 104 -9.55 7.08 -8.38
C GLU A 104 -10.81 6.39 -7.89
N VAL A 105 -10.71 5.70 -6.74
CA VAL A 105 -11.86 5.13 -6.04
C VAL A 105 -12.31 6.13 -5.00
N THR A 106 -13.59 6.48 -5.01
CA THR A 106 -14.15 7.44 -4.05
C THR A 106 -14.97 6.78 -2.95
N ASP A 107 -15.22 5.49 -3.07
CA ASP A 107 -16.07 4.75 -2.13
C ASP A 107 -15.36 3.48 -1.65
N TRP A 108 -15.04 3.42 -0.37
CA TRP A 108 -14.50 2.25 0.30
C TRP A 108 -14.85 2.30 1.79
N VAL A 109 -14.70 1.17 2.48
CA VAL A 109 -14.96 1.10 3.92
C VAL A 109 -13.85 1.83 4.68
N ARG A 110 -14.18 2.96 5.29
CA ARG A 110 -13.24 3.78 6.03
C ARG A 110 -13.10 3.30 7.46
N GLN A 111 -11.91 3.48 8.02
CA GLN A 111 -11.66 3.19 9.42
C GLN A 111 -12.28 4.29 10.29
N THR A 112 -12.85 3.91 11.44
CA THR A 112 -13.27 4.87 12.45
C THR A 112 -12.04 5.45 13.16
N PRO A 113 -12.13 6.64 13.82
CA PRO A 113 -11.02 7.18 14.60
C PRO A 113 -10.49 6.19 15.64
N GLU A 114 -11.37 5.41 16.28
CA GLU A 114 -10.99 4.39 17.26
C GLU A 114 -10.21 3.25 16.62
N GLN A 115 -10.65 2.78 15.44
CA GLN A 115 -9.95 1.73 14.71
C GLN A 115 -8.56 2.20 14.27
N LEU A 116 -8.44 3.44 13.79
CA LEU A 116 -7.16 4.02 13.41
C LEU A 116 -6.22 4.12 14.59
N GLN A 117 -6.73 4.52 15.76
CA GLN A 117 -5.93 4.60 16.97
C GLN A 117 -5.40 3.23 17.37
N GLN A 118 -6.23 2.19 17.29
CA GLN A 118 -5.81 0.82 17.55
C GLN A 118 -4.71 0.37 16.60
N TRP A 119 -4.84 0.68 15.31
CA TRP A 119 -3.82 0.36 14.32
C TRP A 119 -2.50 1.04 14.63
N ARG A 120 -2.54 2.34 14.97
CA ARG A 120 -1.33 3.10 15.33
C ARG A 120 -0.66 2.55 16.58
N GLU A 121 -1.44 2.16 17.56
CA GLU A 121 -0.90 1.54 18.79
C GLU A 121 -0.24 0.20 18.50
N GLN A 122 -0.85 -0.63 17.70
CA GLN A 122 -0.27 -1.92 17.31
C GLN A 122 1.02 -1.73 16.52
N LEU A 123 1.06 -0.77 15.59
CA LEU A 123 2.27 -0.48 14.81
C LEU A 123 3.39 0.06 15.70
N ALA A 124 3.07 0.83 16.73
CA ALA A 124 4.05 1.35 17.67
C ALA A 124 4.63 0.24 18.56
N ILE A 125 3.81 -0.74 18.97
CA ILE A 125 4.23 -1.88 19.77
C ILE A 125 4.98 -2.91 18.93
N SER A 126 4.47 -3.19 17.73
CA SER A 126 5.06 -4.14 16.81
C SER A 126 6.25 -3.48 16.10
N LYS A 127 7.39 -3.47 16.76
CA LYS A 127 8.62 -2.92 16.19
C LYS A 127 9.22 -3.88 15.17
N GLY A 128 8.36 -4.42 14.31
CA GLY A 128 8.78 -5.33 13.27
C GLY A 128 9.75 -4.68 12.30
N GLU A 129 10.65 -5.49 11.76
CA GLU A 129 11.57 -5.06 10.74
C GLU A 129 10.80 -4.79 9.45
N ILE A 130 11.12 -3.66 8.81
CA ILE A 130 10.60 -3.37 7.48
C ILE A 130 11.51 -4.03 6.45
N ILE A 131 10.94 -4.92 5.65
CA ILE A 131 11.65 -5.56 4.55
C ILE A 131 11.56 -4.62 3.34
N ASN A 132 12.70 -4.12 2.96
CA ASN A 132 12.80 -3.14 1.88
C ASN A 132 13.23 -3.81 0.56
#